data_ceff642dd2e83350b8382a8cb65466db
#
_entry.id   ceff642dd2e83350b8382a8cb65466db
#
_cell.length_a   1.000
_cell.length_b   1.000
_cell.length_c   1.000
_cell.angle_alpha   90.00
_cell.angle_beta   90.00
_cell.angle_gamma   90.00
#
_symmetry.space_group_name_H-M   'P 1'
#
loop_
_entity.id
_entity.type
_entity.pdbx_description
1 polymer ?
#
loop_
_entity_poly.entity_id
_entity_poly.type
_entity_poly.pdbx_seq_one_letter_code
_entity_poly.pdbx_strand_id
1 'polypeptide(L)'
;MRLDAVIFGGGATGLWLLDRLSRDGHHVVLLEARSLGAGQTIGSQAILRRSRSSTSSSGLANRVLIVPHGLPSLWRDALLGRITPNLTHTRLRADCCHQWYVESAGLRVASPDNPLRPRFDAETLPPEERPSALADVSGPVVRLPEQVLCPASFIADLAAQYHDRLLKIDAERGLKFHLNSPGEVDAIQLASPFDGQKLELRPRQVIFAADADNARLRRAVGLSEPMQSPRPLHRVLARGRLPLLNGNCVESGRTIVTVISDVDANERTVWQIDGRLAEDGWKRESYQQAERVRQELTRILPGLNLTQAEWSTYELDRAECDADTGPRHDAVSVFCAGNVTTAGPTPFMLAPLVSDEITGRASSPYITTPFDPTPLANWPRPSIAPLPWNEEHRTWWTLGDQPSKDQQQPQRRAA
;
A
#
# COMPACT_ATOMS: atom_id res chain seq x y z
N MET A 1 -29.82 -5.13 10.48
CA MET A 1 -29.20 -6.40 10.04
C MET A 1 -28.23 -6.89 11.10
N ARG A 2 -28.28 -8.16 11.51
CA ARG A 2 -27.28 -8.75 12.43
C ARG A 2 -26.10 -9.30 11.64
N LEU A 3 -24.89 -9.12 12.16
CA LEU A 3 -23.63 -9.52 11.52
C LEU A 3 -22.64 -10.08 12.55
N ASP A 4 -21.78 -11.01 12.11
CA ASP A 4 -20.65 -11.44 12.94
C ASP A 4 -19.59 -10.35 13.00
N ALA A 5 -19.30 -9.67 11.87
CA ALA A 5 -18.32 -8.61 11.84
C ALA A 5 -18.71 -7.48 10.86
N VAL A 6 -18.23 -6.27 11.17
CA VAL A 6 -18.21 -5.12 10.25
C VAL A 6 -16.78 -4.62 10.15
N ILE A 7 -16.26 -4.53 8.92
CA ILE A 7 -14.91 -4.04 8.62
C ILE A 7 -15.01 -2.61 8.10
N PHE A 8 -14.19 -1.69 8.60
CA PHE A 8 -14.00 -0.35 8.09
C PHE A 8 -12.66 -0.26 7.37
N GLY A 9 -12.69 0.17 6.11
CA GLY A 9 -11.53 0.36 5.24
C GLY A 9 -11.37 -0.70 4.16
N GLY A 10 -11.49 -0.27 2.91
CA GLY A 10 -11.39 -1.09 1.70
C GLY A 10 -9.98 -1.15 1.11
N GLY A 11 -8.95 -1.09 1.95
CA GLY A 11 -7.56 -1.33 1.56
C GLY A 11 -7.21 -2.81 1.46
N ALA A 12 -5.93 -3.12 1.22
CA ALA A 12 -5.44 -4.50 1.07
C ALA A 12 -5.79 -5.38 2.29
N THR A 13 -5.57 -4.86 3.50
CA THR A 13 -5.87 -5.58 4.74
C THR A 13 -7.37 -5.85 4.91
N GLY A 14 -8.21 -4.81 4.70
CA GLY A 14 -9.66 -4.97 4.89
C GLY A 14 -10.27 -5.93 3.89
N LEU A 15 -9.85 -5.89 2.63
CA LEU A 15 -10.36 -6.81 1.59
C LEU A 15 -9.85 -8.24 1.78
N TRP A 16 -8.60 -8.44 2.18
CA TRP A 16 -8.09 -9.77 2.50
C TRP A 16 -8.81 -10.36 3.71
N LEU A 17 -9.07 -9.54 4.72
CA LEU A 17 -9.82 -9.95 5.91
C LEU A 17 -11.28 -10.28 5.58
N LEU A 18 -11.92 -9.50 4.69
CA LEU A 18 -13.27 -9.78 4.20
C LEU A 18 -13.34 -11.15 3.54
N ASP A 19 -12.37 -11.49 2.68
CA ASP A 19 -12.24 -12.81 2.09
C ASP A 19 -12.11 -13.89 3.18
N ARG A 20 -11.18 -13.72 4.11
CA ARG A 20 -10.89 -14.72 5.12
C ARG A 20 -12.11 -15.00 6.01
N LEU A 21 -12.72 -13.97 6.59
CA LEU A 21 -13.90 -14.11 7.44
C LEU A 21 -15.11 -14.67 6.68
N SER A 22 -15.30 -14.25 5.42
CA SER A 22 -16.42 -14.78 4.61
C SER A 22 -16.29 -16.27 4.34
N ARG A 23 -15.07 -16.76 4.08
CA ARG A 23 -14.81 -18.20 3.88
C ARG A 23 -14.94 -19.02 5.15
N ASP A 24 -14.57 -18.43 6.28
CA ASP A 24 -14.75 -19.06 7.59
C ASP A 24 -16.23 -19.07 8.05
N GLY A 25 -17.16 -18.60 7.17
CA GLY A 25 -18.60 -18.65 7.39
C GLY A 25 -19.19 -17.46 8.12
N HIS A 26 -18.40 -16.40 8.39
CA HIS A 26 -18.92 -15.23 9.08
C HIS A 26 -19.82 -14.39 8.18
N HIS A 27 -20.89 -13.86 8.75
CA HIS A 27 -21.67 -12.80 8.15
C HIS A 27 -20.92 -11.47 8.34
N VAL A 28 -20.21 -11.03 7.31
CA VAL A 28 -19.36 -9.86 7.34
C VAL A 28 -19.64 -8.93 6.17
N VAL A 29 -19.58 -7.62 6.43
CA VAL A 29 -19.62 -6.56 5.42
C VAL A 29 -18.46 -5.61 5.61
N LEU A 30 -18.04 -4.96 4.52
CA LEU A 30 -16.97 -3.97 4.53
C LEU A 30 -17.52 -2.60 4.15
N LEU A 31 -17.20 -1.60 4.96
CA LEU A 31 -17.60 -0.20 4.79
C LEU A 31 -16.42 0.62 4.29
N GLU A 32 -16.60 1.34 3.18
CA GLU A 32 -15.59 2.22 2.59
C GLU A 32 -16.16 3.62 2.34
N ALA A 33 -15.49 4.63 2.89
CA ALA A 33 -15.93 6.01 2.79
C ALA A 33 -15.47 6.70 1.49
N ARG A 34 -14.38 6.22 0.89
CA ARG A 34 -13.82 6.76 -0.34
C ARG A 34 -13.93 5.75 -1.47
N SER A 35 -12.88 5.46 -2.14
CA SER A 35 -12.78 4.38 -3.13
C SER A 35 -11.94 3.25 -2.55
N LEU A 36 -12.21 2.02 -2.95
CA LEU A 36 -11.44 0.85 -2.53
C LEU A 36 -9.97 1.04 -2.87
N GLY A 37 -9.11 0.78 -1.90
CA GLY A 37 -7.67 0.93 -2.03
C GLY A 37 -7.16 2.37 -1.97
N ALA A 38 -8.02 3.39 -1.85
CA ALA A 38 -7.58 4.78 -1.74
C ALA A 38 -6.55 4.96 -0.61
N GLY A 39 -5.56 5.83 -0.83
CA GLY A 39 -4.48 6.03 0.12
C GLY A 39 -3.31 5.06 -0.08
N GLN A 40 -2.87 4.40 0.98
CA GLN A 40 -1.63 3.61 0.98
C GLN A 40 -1.64 2.42 0.02
N THR A 41 -2.77 1.74 -0.15
CA THR A 41 -2.83 0.54 -1.01
C THR A 41 -2.55 0.86 -2.47
N ILE A 42 -3.31 1.80 -3.07
CA ILE A 42 -3.08 2.23 -4.46
C ILE A 42 -1.75 2.95 -4.63
N GLY A 43 -1.32 3.70 -3.61
CA GLY A 43 -0.01 4.33 -3.59
C GLY A 43 1.14 3.35 -3.40
N SER A 44 0.90 2.10 -2.99
CA SER A 44 1.94 1.12 -2.73
C SER A 44 2.74 0.78 -3.99
N GLN A 45 4.01 0.48 -3.80
CA GLN A 45 4.83 -0.15 -4.84
C GLN A 45 4.47 -1.62 -5.05
N ALA A 46 3.78 -2.23 -4.09
CA ALA A 46 3.30 -3.61 -4.10
C ALA A 46 4.38 -4.66 -4.47
N ILE A 47 5.61 -4.44 -3.98
CA ILE A 47 6.72 -5.40 -4.13
C ILE A 47 6.52 -6.52 -3.10
N LEU A 48 6.50 -7.76 -3.54
CA LEU A 48 6.46 -8.94 -2.69
C LEU A 48 7.89 -9.33 -2.28
N ARG A 49 8.40 -8.68 -1.27
CA ARG A 49 9.78 -8.86 -0.81
C ARG A 49 9.99 -10.24 -0.18
N ARG A 50 11.12 -10.88 -0.51
CA ARG A 50 11.48 -12.20 0.00
C ARG A 50 12.48 -12.17 1.15
N SER A 51 13.15 -11.06 1.35
CA SER A 51 14.24 -10.96 2.33
C SER A 51 14.12 -9.71 3.19
N ARG A 52 14.93 -9.64 4.22
CA ARG A 52 15.15 -8.43 5.00
C ARG A 52 15.61 -7.31 4.06
N SER A 53 14.81 -6.28 3.89
CA SER A 53 15.28 -5.05 3.28
C SER A 53 15.28 -3.96 4.35
N SER A 54 16.35 -3.19 4.42
CA SER A 54 16.34 -1.97 5.20
C SER A 54 15.39 -0.98 4.52
N THR A 55 14.20 -0.79 5.05
CA THR A 55 13.22 0.15 4.48
C THR A 55 13.32 1.53 5.11
N SER A 56 14.29 1.74 6.01
CA SER A 56 14.40 3.00 6.75
C SER A 56 15.51 3.87 6.23
N SER A 57 15.14 5.05 5.81
CA SER A 57 16.00 6.18 5.46
C SER A 57 16.14 7.20 6.60
N SER A 58 15.44 7.07 7.71
CA SER A 58 15.57 7.97 8.85
C SER A 58 16.62 7.49 9.83
N GLY A 59 17.50 8.39 10.25
CA GLY A 59 18.68 8.18 11.09
C GLY A 59 18.48 7.63 12.51
N LEU A 60 17.33 7.08 12.83
CA LEU A 60 17.02 6.41 14.09
C LEU A 60 16.76 4.92 13.78
N ALA A 61 17.78 4.10 14.02
CA ALA A 61 17.80 2.64 13.95
C ALA A 61 17.43 2.03 12.56
N ASN A 62 18.30 1.17 12.05
CA ASN A 62 18.05 0.33 10.87
C ASN A 62 16.80 -0.53 11.10
N ARG A 63 15.64 -0.05 10.64
CA ARG A 63 14.39 -0.81 10.70
C ARG A 63 14.37 -1.78 9.53
N VAL A 64 14.47 -3.02 9.83
CA VAL A 64 14.45 -4.12 8.85
C VAL A 64 13.09 -4.78 8.91
N LEU A 65 12.35 -4.74 7.80
CA LEU A 65 11.14 -5.56 7.67
C LEU A 65 11.57 -7.03 7.63
N ILE A 66 11.25 -7.79 8.67
CA ILE A 66 11.44 -9.24 8.67
C ILE A 66 10.22 -9.85 8.00
N VAL A 67 10.42 -10.38 6.79
CA VAL A 67 9.39 -11.12 6.07
C VAL A 67 9.35 -12.54 6.63
N PRO A 68 8.23 -13.00 7.20
CA PRO A 68 8.11 -14.37 7.68
C PRO A 68 8.34 -15.38 6.56
N HIS A 69 8.99 -16.50 6.90
CA HIS A 69 9.12 -17.62 6.00
C HIS A 69 7.74 -18.11 5.54
N GLY A 70 7.56 -18.29 4.24
CA GLY A 70 6.29 -18.75 3.67
C GLY A 70 5.37 -17.62 3.14
N LEU A 71 5.51 -16.37 3.59
CA LEU A 71 4.68 -15.29 3.07
C LEU A 71 4.80 -15.09 1.55
N PRO A 72 6.00 -15.08 0.95
CA PRO A 72 6.13 -15.02 -0.51
C PRO A 72 5.52 -16.21 -1.24
N SER A 73 5.54 -17.41 -0.63
CA SER A 73 4.89 -18.59 -1.18
C SER A 73 3.38 -18.48 -1.11
N LEU A 74 2.83 -17.95 0.00
CA LEU A 74 1.39 -17.70 0.16
C LEU A 74 0.88 -16.76 -0.94
N TRP A 75 1.56 -15.64 -1.18
CA TRP A 75 1.20 -14.73 -2.27
C TRP A 75 1.26 -15.41 -3.63
N ARG A 76 2.33 -16.17 -3.90
CA ARG A 76 2.48 -16.91 -5.16
C ARG A 76 1.35 -17.91 -5.36
N ASP A 77 1.00 -18.67 -4.33
CA ASP A 77 -0.05 -19.68 -4.42
C ASP A 77 -1.44 -19.04 -4.60
N ALA A 78 -1.69 -17.88 -3.98
CA ALA A 78 -2.91 -17.10 -4.23
C ALA A 78 -2.97 -16.58 -5.69
N LEU A 79 -1.86 -16.05 -6.22
CA LEU A 79 -1.75 -15.58 -7.61
C LEU A 79 -1.91 -16.70 -8.64
N LEU A 80 -1.56 -17.93 -8.28
CA LEU A 80 -1.73 -19.13 -9.11
C LEU A 80 -3.09 -19.81 -8.90
N GLY A 81 -3.94 -19.26 -8.02
CA GLY A 81 -5.25 -19.84 -7.70
C GLY A 81 -5.19 -21.17 -6.94
N ARG A 82 -4.03 -21.51 -6.35
CA ARG A 82 -3.85 -22.75 -5.57
C ARG A 82 -4.44 -22.67 -4.18
N ILE A 83 -4.56 -21.47 -3.67
CA ILE A 83 -5.18 -21.15 -2.38
C ILE A 83 -6.11 -19.95 -2.53
N THR A 84 -6.87 -19.68 -1.51
CA THR A 84 -7.73 -18.50 -1.42
C THR A 84 -7.07 -17.42 -0.54
N PRO A 85 -7.30 -16.12 -0.85
CA PRO A 85 -8.12 -15.62 -1.94
C PRO A 85 -7.55 -16.02 -3.31
N ASN A 86 -8.45 -16.29 -4.28
CA ASN A 86 -8.03 -16.52 -5.66
C ASN A 86 -7.68 -15.19 -6.32
N LEU A 87 -6.39 -14.98 -6.62
CA LEU A 87 -5.86 -13.75 -7.19
C LEU A 87 -5.37 -13.92 -8.64
N THR A 88 -5.93 -14.86 -9.38
CA THR A 88 -5.50 -15.19 -10.76
C THR A 88 -5.73 -14.05 -11.75
N HIS A 89 -6.63 -13.10 -11.47
CA HIS A 89 -6.86 -11.91 -12.29
C HIS A 89 -6.00 -10.71 -11.83
N THR A 90 -5.23 -10.87 -10.76
CA THR A 90 -4.31 -9.83 -10.29
C THR A 90 -3.11 -9.73 -11.24
N ARG A 91 -2.96 -8.59 -11.90
CA ARG A 91 -1.88 -8.34 -12.86
C ARG A 91 -0.53 -8.16 -12.15
N LEU A 92 0.48 -8.85 -12.66
CA LEU A 92 1.87 -8.58 -12.31
C LEU A 92 2.41 -7.43 -13.19
N ARG A 93 3.13 -6.50 -12.57
CA ARG A 93 3.94 -5.48 -13.25
C ARG A 93 5.31 -6.03 -13.62
N ALA A 94 5.85 -6.89 -12.75
CA ALA A 94 7.12 -7.55 -12.98
C ALA A 94 7.22 -8.86 -12.17
N ASP A 95 7.96 -9.82 -12.72
CA ASP A 95 8.27 -11.09 -12.06
C ASP A 95 9.50 -11.03 -11.15
N CYS A 96 10.32 -9.99 -11.32
CA CYS A 96 11.52 -9.77 -10.53
C CYS A 96 11.77 -8.28 -10.32
N CYS A 97 12.56 -7.96 -9.30
CA CYS A 97 13.13 -6.66 -9.06
C CYS A 97 14.63 -6.68 -9.31
N HIS A 98 15.21 -5.51 -9.55
CA HIS A 98 16.64 -5.32 -9.64
C HIS A 98 17.14 -4.46 -8.49
N GLN A 99 18.29 -4.80 -7.95
CA GLN A 99 18.99 -3.96 -7.00
C GLN A 99 20.32 -3.56 -7.60
N TRP A 100 20.59 -2.28 -7.68
CA TRP A 100 21.85 -1.77 -8.17
C TRP A 100 22.53 -0.89 -7.14
N TYR A 101 23.83 -0.84 -7.21
CA TYR A 101 24.67 -0.17 -6.24
C TYR A 101 25.42 0.98 -6.90
N VAL A 102 25.42 2.14 -6.22
CA VAL A 102 26.30 3.25 -6.57
C VAL A 102 27.51 3.19 -5.67
N GLU A 103 28.69 3.14 -6.25
CA GLU A 103 29.95 3.14 -5.49
C GLU A 103 30.12 4.49 -4.79
N SER A 104 30.01 4.50 -3.47
CA SER A 104 30.65 5.53 -2.66
C SER A 104 32.12 5.19 -2.56
N ALA A 105 33.01 6.11 -2.89
CA ALA A 105 34.45 5.91 -2.86
C ALA A 105 34.86 5.25 -1.52
N GLY A 106 35.26 3.98 -1.58
CA GLY A 106 35.81 3.23 -0.44
C GLY A 106 35.02 2.05 0.10
N LEU A 107 33.78 1.79 -0.33
CA LEU A 107 33.03 0.64 0.15
C LEU A 107 33.14 -0.55 -0.82
N ARG A 108 33.88 -1.57 -0.44
CA ARG A 108 33.90 -2.85 -1.20
C ARG A 108 32.61 -3.62 -0.93
N VAL A 109 31.75 -3.75 -1.93
CA VAL A 109 30.49 -4.53 -1.90
C VAL A 109 30.76 -6.05 -1.68
N ALA A 110 31.99 -6.49 -1.83
CA ALA A 110 32.40 -7.91 -1.87
C ALA A 110 32.90 -8.49 -0.53
N SER A 111 32.54 -7.95 0.63
CA SER A 111 32.88 -8.59 1.90
C SER A 111 31.87 -9.68 2.28
N PRO A 112 32.31 -10.88 2.71
CA PRO A 112 31.43 -11.95 3.21
C PRO A 112 30.51 -11.51 4.37
N ASP A 113 30.94 -10.52 5.15
CA ASP A 113 30.26 -10.03 6.36
C ASP A 113 29.40 -8.77 6.07
N ASN A 114 29.28 -8.35 4.80
CA ASN A 114 28.48 -7.18 4.45
C ASN A 114 26.98 -7.50 4.65
N PRO A 115 26.25 -6.80 5.54
CA PRO A 115 24.81 -6.99 5.74
C PRO A 115 23.97 -6.67 4.50
N LEU A 116 24.57 -6.06 3.49
CA LEU A 116 23.96 -5.74 2.18
C LEU A 116 24.10 -6.85 1.15
N ARG A 117 24.79 -7.94 1.49
CA ARG A 117 24.91 -9.07 0.58
C ARG A 117 23.52 -9.61 0.27
N PRO A 118 23.14 -9.73 -1.03
CA PRO A 118 21.90 -10.35 -1.41
C PRO A 118 21.85 -11.75 -0.79
N ARG A 119 20.85 -12.00 0.04
CA ARG A 119 20.70 -13.31 0.68
C ARG A 119 19.90 -14.20 -0.23
N PHE A 120 20.38 -15.44 -0.42
CA PHE A 120 19.68 -16.56 -1.04
C PHE A 120 18.80 -16.20 -2.26
N ASP A 121 19.02 -16.77 -3.39
CA ASP A 121 18.31 -16.60 -4.67
C ASP A 121 18.57 -15.28 -5.43
N ALA A 122 19.50 -14.45 -4.99
CA ALA A 122 19.88 -13.24 -5.71
C ALA A 122 20.97 -13.56 -6.75
N GLU A 123 20.74 -13.18 -7.99
CA GLU A 123 21.63 -13.41 -9.11
C GLU A 123 22.33 -12.10 -9.50
N THR A 124 23.66 -12.08 -9.46
CA THR A 124 24.42 -10.94 -9.98
C THR A 124 24.45 -10.99 -11.50
N LEU A 125 23.98 -9.92 -12.13
CA LEU A 125 23.89 -9.84 -13.59
C LEU A 125 25.19 -9.30 -14.21
N PRO A 126 25.76 -10.01 -15.19
CA PRO A 126 26.81 -9.46 -16.01
C PRO A 126 26.26 -8.30 -16.87
N PRO A 127 27.13 -7.39 -17.38
CA PRO A 127 26.69 -6.20 -18.10
C PRO A 127 25.72 -6.46 -19.25
N GLU A 128 25.92 -7.53 -20.00
CA GLU A 128 25.13 -7.94 -21.16
C GLU A 128 23.70 -8.44 -20.82
N GLU A 129 23.46 -8.83 -19.58
CA GLU A 129 22.15 -9.32 -19.12
C GLU A 129 21.37 -8.25 -18.35
N ARG A 130 21.97 -7.07 -18.16
CA ARG A 130 21.30 -5.99 -17.41
C ARG A 130 20.13 -5.41 -18.21
N PRO A 131 19.03 -5.03 -17.54
CA PRO A 131 18.01 -4.23 -18.18
C PRO A 131 18.61 -2.97 -18.81
N SER A 132 18.04 -2.49 -19.92
CA SER A 132 18.55 -1.31 -20.64
C SER A 132 18.70 -0.06 -19.74
N ALA A 133 17.81 0.11 -18.76
CA ALA A 133 17.91 1.18 -17.77
C ALA A 133 19.15 1.09 -16.86
N LEU A 134 19.77 -0.09 -16.75
CA LEU A 134 20.89 -0.39 -15.86
C LEU A 134 22.18 -0.73 -16.64
N ALA A 135 22.16 -0.62 -17.96
CA ALA A 135 23.28 -1.02 -18.82
C ALA A 135 24.59 -0.26 -18.47
N ASP A 136 24.48 1.04 -18.24
CA ASP A 136 25.65 1.91 -17.99
C ASP A 136 25.94 2.12 -16.49
N VAL A 137 25.28 1.38 -15.61
CA VAL A 137 25.57 1.43 -14.17
C VAL A 137 26.93 0.77 -13.90
N SER A 138 27.86 1.51 -13.29
CA SER A 138 29.21 1.04 -13.00
C SER A 138 29.28 -0.02 -11.90
N GLY A 139 28.36 0.06 -10.93
CA GLY A 139 28.29 -0.85 -9.79
C GLY A 139 27.64 -2.20 -10.11
N PRO A 140 27.64 -3.10 -9.14
CA PRO A 140 26.94 -4.39 -9.26
C PRO A 140 25.43 -4.20 -9.48
N VAL A 141 24.86 -5.06 -10.31
CA VAL A 141 23.42 -5.19 -10.52
C VAL A 141 22.99 -6.61 -10.16
N VAL A 142 21.96 -6.72 -9.34
CA VAL A 142 21.48 -8.00 -8.83
C VAL A 142 20.01 -8.16 -9.20
N ARG A 143 19.63 -9.33 -9.72
CA ARG A 143 18.24 -9.73 -9.91
C ARG A 143 17.71 -10.36 -8.63
N LEU A 144 16.56 -9.89 -8.15
CA LEU A 144 15.84 -10.40 -6.98
C LEU A 144 14.55 -11.06 -7.44
N PRO A 145 14.21 -12.29 -7.01
CA PRO A 145 12.96 -12.95 -7.38
C PRO A 145 11.78 -12.38 -6.58
N GLU A 146 11.62 -11.06 -6.62
CA GLU A 146 10.59 -10.30 -5.94
C GLU A 146 9.57 -9.80 -6.97
N GLN A 147 8.37 -10.34 -6.95
CA GLN A 147 7.30 -9.94 -7.86
C GLN A 147 6.74 -8.56 -7.48
N VAL A 148 6.26 -7.85 -8.48
CA VAL A 148 5.60 -6.54 -8.31
C VAL A 148 4.16 -6.66 -8.81
N LEU A 149 3.20 -6.40 -7.93
CA LEU A 149 1.77 -6.45 -8.26
C LEU A 149 1.27 -5.10 -8.75
N CYS A 150 0.17 -5.12 -9.51
CA CYS A 150 -0.65 -3.95 -9.74
C CYS A 150 -1.69 -3.82 -8.61
N PRO A 151 -1.60 -2.82 -7.72
CA PRO A 151 -2.52 -2.70 -6.59
C PRO A 151 -3.98 -2.56 -7.03
N ALA A 152 -4.24 -1.85 -8.14
CA ALA A 152 -5.60 -1.65 -8.63
C ALA A 152 -6.25 -2.97 -9.09
N SER A 153 -5.50 -3.84 -9.79
CA SER A 153 -6.04 -5.14 -10.20
C SER A 153 -6.23 -6.09 -9.01
N PHE A 154 -5.35 -6.05 -8.02
CA PHE A 154 -5.52 -6.79 -6.77
C PHE A 154 -6.82 -6.39 -6.04
N ILE A 155 -7.07 -5.07 -5.91
CA ILE A 155 -8.31 -4.56 -5.32
C ILE A 155 -9.52 -4.99 -6.15
N ALA A 156 -9.43 -4.90 -7.49
CA ALA A 156 -10.51 -5.30 -8.40
C ALA A 156 -10.85 -6.79 -8.26
N ASP A 157 -9.83 -7.64 -8.18
CA ASP A 157 -9.98 -9.08 -8.06
C ASP A 157 -10.75 -9.45 -6.77
N LEU A 158 -10.34 -8.91 -5.62
CA LEU A 158 -11.05 -9.13 -4.36
C LEU A 158 -12.43 -8.48 -4.32
N ALA A 159 -12.56 -7.26 -4.86
CA ALA A 159 -13.84 -6.56 -4.89
C ALA A 159 -14.91 -7.30 -5.73
N ALA A 160 -14.50 -7.91 -6.85
CA ALA A 160 -15.39 -8.69 -7.68
C ALA A 160 -15.94 -9.93 -6.96
N GLN A 161 -15.11 -10.59 -6.14
CA GLN A 161 -15.50 -11.79 -5.39
C GLN A 161 -16.49 -11.49 -4.26
N TYR A 162 -16.46 -10.26 -3.70
CA TYR A 162 -17.26 -9.87 -2.51
C TYR A 162 -18.12 -8.63 -2.75
N HIS A 163 -18.47 -8.34 -4.00
CA HIS A 163 -19.23 -7.14 -4.38
C HIS A 163 -20.46 -6.88 -3.50
N ASP A 164 -21.22 -7.91 -3.18
CA ASP A 164 -22.47 -7.79 -2.40
C ASP A 164 -22.23 -7.44 -0.93
N ARG A 165 -20.98 -7.53 -0.45
CA ARG A 165 -20.58 -7.24 0.92
C ARG A 165 -19.86 -5.91 1.07
N LEU A 166 -19.65 -5.17 -0.03
CA LEU A 166 -18.97 -3.88 -0.04
C LEU A 166 -20.00 -2.75 0.00
N LEU A 167 -19.91 -1.88 0.98
CA LEU A 167 -20.84 -0.76 1.15
C LEU A 167 -20.10 0.56 1.13
N LYS A 168 -20.55 1.47 0.24
CA LYS A 168 -20.12 2.87 0.23
C LYS A 168 -20.79 3.61 1.38
N ILE A 169 -20.03 4.37 2.17
CA ILE A 169 -20.58 5.17 3.27
C ILE A 169 -20.16 6.63 3.17
N ASP A 170 -20.92 7.51 3.81
CA ASP A 170 -20.50 8.85 4.17
C ASP A 170 -20.05 8.83 5.63
N ALA A 171 -18.74 8.86 5.84
CA ALA A 171 -18.15 8.74 7.17
C ALA A 171 -18.32 10.01 8.03
N GLU A 172 -18.67 11.16 7.42
CA GLU A 172 -18.83 12.43 8.14
C GLU A 172 -20.26 12.66 8.58
N ARG A 173 -21.22 12.40 7.70
CA ARG A 173 -22.63 12.75 7.90
C ARG A 173 -23.54 11.53 8.05
N GLY A 174 -23.12 10.40 7.46
CA GLY A 174 -23.94 9.20 7.36
C GLY A 174 -23.55 8.07 8.32
N LEU A 175 -22.60 8.26 9.23
CA LEU A 175 -22.12 7.22 10.15
C LEU A 175 -22.36 7.62 11.61
N LYS A 176 -23.03 6.76 12.36
CA LYS A 176 -23.22 6.93 13.80
C LYS A 176 -23.05 5.59 14.52
N PHE A 177 -22.22 5.58 15.57
CA PHE A 177 -22.07 4.44 16.48
C PHE A 177 -23.01 4.57 17.67
N HIS A 178 -23.67 3.49 18.05
CA HIS A 178 -24.38 3.34 19.31
C HIS A 178 -23.54 2.45 20.22
N LEU A 179 -23.16 2.96 21.37
CA LEU A 179 -22.23 2.32 22.29
C LEU A 179 -22.95 1.93 23.58
N ASN A 180 -22.64 0.74 24.10
CA ASN A 180 -23.00 0.33 25.46
C ASN A 180 -21.98 0.89 26.46
N SER A 181 -20.69 0.91 26.07
CA SER A 181 -19.57 1.49 26.80
C SER A 181 -18.43 1.83 25.81
N PRO A 182 -17.37 2.55 26.21
CA PRO A 182 -16.22 2.78 25.35
C PRO A 182 -15.65 1.46 24.80
N GLY A 183 -15.56 1.37 23.47
CA GLY A 183 -15.12 0.16 22.78
C GLY A 183 -16.17 -0.96 22.64
N GLU A 184 -17.39 -0.74 23.12
CA GLU A 184 -18.51 -1.71 23.01
C GLU A 184 -19.60 -1.15 22.08
N VAL A 185 -19.54 -1.49 20.82
CA VAL A 185 -20.47 -1.05 19.77
C VAL A 185 -21.67 -2.00 19.73
N ASP A 186 -22.88 -1.51 20.06
CA ASP A 186 -24.13 -2.26 19.93
C ASP A 186 -24.67 -2.20 18.50
N ALA A 187 -24.69 -0.98 17.91
CA ALA A 187 -25.20 -0.79 16.57
C ALA A 187 -24.42 0.29 15.80
N ILE A 188 -24.44 0.16 14.49
CA ILE A 188 -23.90 1.13 13.54
C ILE A 188 -25.06 1.59 12.67
N GLN A 189 -25.39 2.89 12.73
CA GLN A 189 -26.36 3.48 11.83
C GLN A 189 -25.65 4.12 10.66
N LEU A 190 -26.10 3.77 9.46
CA LEU A 190 -25.61 4.31 8.20
C LEU A 190 -26.73 5.10 7.51
N ALA A 191 -26.38 6.20 6.85
CA ALA A 191 -27.21 6.85 5.85
C ALA A 191 -26.48 6.75 4.51
N SER A 192 -27.21 6.32 3.49
CA SER A 192 -26.69 6.19 2.13
C SER A 192 -26.25 7.56 1.61
N PRO A 193 -25.07 7.69 1.02
CA PRO A 193 -24.55 8.96 0.51
C PRO A 193 -25.32 9.52 -0.71
N PHE A 194 -26.19 8.70 -1.34
CA PHE A 194 -26.91 9.12 -2.54
C PHE A 194 -28.38 9.50 -2.29
N ASP A 195 -29.10 8.71 -1.51
CA ASP A 195 -30.56 8.86 -1.33
C ASP A 195 -30.98 8.99 0.13
N GLY A 196 -30.02 8.94 1.06
CA GLY A 196 -30.29 9.06 2.49
C GLY A 196 -30.99 7.84 3.11
N GLN A 197 -31.15 6.73 2.36
CA GLN A 197 -31.67 5.48 2.90
C GLN A 197 -30.90 5.11 4.18
N LYS A 198 -31.62 4.67 5.21
CA LYS A 198 -31.02 4.29 6.49
C LYS A 198 -30.83 2.79 6.56
N LEU A 199 -29.70 2.36 7.12
CA LEU A 199 -29.37 0.99 7.41
C LEU A 199 -28.79 0.90 8.81
N GLU A 200 -29.31 -0.03 9.62
CA GLU A 200 -28.77 -0.34 10.93
C GLU A 200 -28.08 -1.71 10.89
N LEU A 201 -26.80 -1.74 11.27
CA LEU A 201 -25.98 -2.93 11.41
C LEU A 201 -25.74 -3.20 12.89
N ARG A 202 -25.92 -4.46 13.32
CA ARG A 202 -25.63 -4.93 14.68
C ARG A 202 -24.55 -6.00 14.64
N PRO A 203 -23.26 -5.59 14.68
CA PRO A 203 -22.15 -6.51 14.64
C PRO A 203 -21.81 -7.09 16.02
N ARG A 204 -21.31 -8.30 16.06
CA ARG A 204 -20.61 -8.82 17.25
C ARG A 204 -19.21 -8.27 17.39
N GLN A 205 -18.54 -8.00 16.26
CA GLN A 205 -17.20 -7.44 16.21
C GLN A 205 -17.13 -6.30 15.20
N VAL A 206 -16.45 -5.23 15.55
CA VAL A 206 -16.11 -4.11 14.66
C VAL A 206 -14.61 -4.11 14.42
N ILE A 207 -14.21 -4.06 13.16
CA ILE A 207 -12.80 -4.13 12.78
C ILE A 207 -12.41 -2.87 12.02
N PHE A 208 -11.45 -2.11 12.56
CA PHE A 208 -10.89 -0.95 11.92
C PHE A 208 -9.62 -1.32 11.17
N ALA A 209 -9.67 -1.28 9.85
CA ALA A 209 -8.58 -1.52 8.90
C ALA A 209 -8.44 -0.32 7.94
N ALA A 210 -8.73 0.88 8.43
CA ALA A 210 -8.79 2.13 7.68
C ALA A 210 -7.49 2.96 7.77
N ASP A 211 -6.41 2.35 8.22
CA ASP A 211 -5.07 2.90 8.26
C ASP A 211 -5.02 4.27 9.00
N ALA A 212 -4.72 5.38 8.32
CA ALA A 212 -4.66 6.71 8.92
C ALA A 212 -6.00 7.14 9.57
N ASP A 213 -7.13 6.68 9.05
CA ASP A 213 -8.46 6.97 9.60
C ASP A 213 -8.79 6.15 10.86
N ASN A 214 -8.00 5.16 11.24
CA ASN A 214 -8.22 4.35 12.44
C ASN A 214 -8.29 5.21 13.71
N ALA A 215 -7.45 6.25 13.82
CA ALA A 215 -7.45 7.15 14.96
C ALA A 215 -8.81 7.86 15.14
N ARG A 216 -9.41 8.33 14.04
CA ARG A 216 -10.73 8.96 14.03
C ARG A 216 -11.85 7.98 14.41
N LEU A 217 -11.81 6.77 13.84
CA LEU A 217 -12.79 5.72 14.14
C LEU A 217 -12.71 5.29 15.61
N ARG A 218 -11.51 5.12 16.17
CA ARG A 218 -11.32 4.79 17.57
C ARG A 218 -11.89 5.87 18.51
N ARG A 219 -11.62 7.15 18.23
CA ARG A 219 -12.23 8.25 18.99
C ARG A 219 -13.76 8.21 18.93
N ALA A 220 -14.34 7.91 17.77
CA ALA A 220 -15.79 7.83 17.60
C ALA A 220 -16.45 6.74 18.43
N VAL A 221 -15.68 5.71 18.85
CA VAL A 221 -16.16 4.64 19.75
C VAL A 221 -15.61 4.75 21.17
N GLY A 222 -15.11 5.94 21.55
CA GLY A 222 -14.64 6.22 22.91
C GLY A 222 -13.30 5.58 23.30
N LEU A 223 -12.50 5.15 22.32
CA LEU A 223 -11.19 4.57 22.55
C LEU A 223 -10.09 5.63 22.34
N SER A 224 -8.99 5.49 23.09
CA SER A 224 -7.79 6.29 22.89
C SER A 224 -7.19 6.05 21.50
N GLU A 225 -6.50 7.04 20.96
CA GLU A 225 -5.77 6.91 19.72
C GLU A 225 -4.66 5.86 19.87
N PRO A 226 -4.52 4.94 18.91
CA PRO A 226 -3.29 4.19 18.82
C PRO A 226 -2.17 5.18 18.47
N MET A 227 -0.99 4.97 19.02
CA MET A 227 0.18 5.78 18.69
C MET A 227 0.65 5.48 17.28
N GLN A 228 0.10 6.22 16.33
CA GLN A 228 0.44 6.16 14.91
C GLN A 228 0.81 7.57 14.48
N SER A 229 2.01 7.71 13.96
CA SER A 229 2.44 8.98 13.35
C SER A 229 2.26 8.89 11.84
N PRO A 230 1.48 9.80 11.23
CA PRO A 230 1.46 9.91 9.78
C PRO A 230 2.85 10.39 9.33
N ARG A 231 3.45 9.68 8.40
CA ARG A 231 4.71 10.05 7.78
C ARG A 231 4.45 10.51 6.35
N PRO A 232 4.56 11.81 6.09
CA PRO A 232 4.32 12.32 4.75
C PRO A 232 5.41 11.87 3.79
N LEU A 233 5.00 11.44 2.60
CA LEU A 233 5.87 11.10 1.48
C LEU A 233 5.49 11.97 0.30
N HIS A 234 6.48 12.60 -0.35
CA HIS A 234 6.29 13.34 -1.59
C HIS A 234 6.87 12.54 -2.76
N ARG A 235 6.03 11.74 -3.36
CA ARG A 235 6.40 10.84 -4.45
C ARG A 235 6.41 11.55 -5.79
N VAL A 236 7.28 11.06 -6.68
CA VAL A 236 7.43 11.59 -8.02
C VAL A 236 6.99 10.54 -9.03
N LEU A 237 6.31 10.98 -10.06
CA LEU A 237 5.97 10.22 -11.25
C LEU A 237 6.74 10.78 -12.43
N ALA A 238 7.29 9.89 -13.26
CA ALA A 238 7.85 10.25 -14.56
C ALA A 238 7.21 9.39 -15.63
N ARG A 239 6.82 9.96 -16.77
CA ARG A 239 6.26 9.16 -17.88
C ARG A 239 6.84 9.57 -19.21
N GLY A 240 6.83 8.66 -20.17
CA GLY A 240 7.32 8.88 -21.52
C GLY A 240 7.89 7.62 -22.15
N ARG A 241 8.87 7.79 -23.03
CA ARG A 241 9.64 6.68 -23.62
C ARG A 241 10.73 6.22 -22.65
N LEU A 242 10.32 5.75 -21.48
CA LEU A 242 11.21 5.26 -20.46
C LEU A 242 11.31 3.72 -20.56
N PRO A 243 12.47 3.13 -20.28
CA PRO A 243 12.59 1.69 -20.18
C PRO A 243 11.83 1.16 -18.95
N LEU A 244 11.39 -0.09 -18.99
CA LEU A 244 10.84 -0.74 -17.81
C LEU A 244 11.97 -0.94 -16.78
N LEU A 245 11.71 -0.53 -15.55
CA LEU A 245 12.63 -0.70 -14.42
C LEU A 245 11.83 -0.93 -13.13
N ASN A 246 12.10 -2.05 -12.46
CA ASN A 246 11.52 -2.36 -11.16
C ASN A 246 12.65 -2.71 -10.20
N GLY A 247 12.85 -1.91 -9.17
CA GLY A 247 13.93 -2.18 -8.24
C GLY A 247 14.39 -0.99 -7.40
N ASN A 248 15.55 -1.19 -6.77
CA ASN A 248 16.09 -0.29 -5.76
C ASN A 248 17.54 0.08 -6.05
N CYS A 249 17.85 1.37 -5.95
CA CYS A 249 19.23 1.85 -5.89
C CYS A 249 19.69 1.87 -4.43
N VAL A 250 20.86 1.29 -4.17
CA VAL A 250 21.48 1.26 -2.85
C VAL A 250 22.80 2.01 -2.86
N GLU A 251 22.97 2.92 -1.92
CA GLU A 251 24.20 3.66 -1.67
C GLU A 251 24.52 3.63 -0.18
N SER A 252 25.75 3.31 0.19
CA SER A 252 26.20 3.21 1.58
C SER A 252 25.24 2.41 2.48
N GLY A 253 24.69 1.31 1.93
CA GLY A 253 23.81 0.43 2.68
C GLY A 253 22.36 0.88 2.81
N ARG A 254 21.96 1.93 2.15
CA ARG A 254 20.60 2.49 2.24
C ARG A 254 19.96 2.56 0.87
N THR A 255 18.69 2.22 0.81
CA THR A 255 17.90 2.46 -0.40
C THR A 255 17.66 3.95 -0.57
N ILE A 256 18.24 4.55 -1.62
CA ILE A 256 18.05 5.96 -1.95
C ILE A 256 16.86 6.19 -2.86
N VAL A 257 16.66 5.31 -3.81
CA VAL A 257 15.57 5.35 -4.79
C VAL A 257 14.96 3.96 -4.95
N THR A 258 13.65 3.90 -5.03
CA THR A 258 12.92 2.75 -5.55
C THR A 258 12.14 3.21 -6.78
N VAL A 259 12.25 2.48 -7.88
CA VAL A 259 11.50 2.72 -9.12
C VAL A 259 10.62 1.52 -9.39
N ILE A 260 9.34 1.78 -9.66
CA ILE A 260 8.39 0.76 -10.15
C ILE A 260 7.76 1.29 -11.42
N SER A 261 7.84 0.48 -12.46
CA SER A 261 7.27 0.78 -13.78
C SER A 261 5.88 0.21 -13.95
N ASP A 262 5.07 0.94 -14.70
CA ASP A 262 3.81 0.48 -15.27
C ASP A 262 3.62 1.16 -16.64
N VAL A 263 2.48 0.96 -17.27
CA VAL A 263 2.07 1.67 -18.48
C VAL A 263 0.78 2.43 -18.22
N ASP A 264 0.67 3.63 -18.81
CA ASP A 264 -0.57 4.41 -18.78
C ASP A 264 -1.55 3.98 -19.90
N ALA A 265 -2.72 4.60 -19.94
CA ALA A 265 -3.74 4.31 -20.95
C ALA A 265 -3.29 4.60 -22.41
N ASN A 266 -2.20 5.36 -22.59
CA ASN A 266 -1.62 5.68 -23.90
C ASN A 266 -0.36 4.83 -24.19
N GLU A 267 -0.18 3.72 -23.51
CA GLU A 267 0.95 2.80 -23.64
C GLU A 267 2.33 3.45 -23.35
N ARG A 268 2.37 4.58 -22.63
CA ARG A 268 3.60 5.20 -22.20
C ARG A 268 4.05 4.56 -20.89
N THR A 269 5.34 4.31 -20.79
CA THR A 269 5.93 3.86 -19.50
C THR A 269 5.76 4.97 -18.46
N VAL A 270 5.27 4.58 -17.28
CA VAL A 270 5.20 5.43 -16.08
C VAL A 270 6.10 4.84 -15.02
N TRP A 271 6.96 5.66 -14.45
CA TRP A 271 7.75 5.34 -13.26
C TRP A 271 7.13 5.97 -12.02
N GLN A 272 6.87 5.16 -11.02
CA GLN A 272 6.56 5.59 -9.66
C GLN A 272 7.86 5.56 -8.86
N ILE A 273 8.31 6.72 -8.40
CA ILE A 273 9.61 6.91 -7.76
C ILE A 273 9.41 7.20 -6.28
N ASP A 274 10.07 6.40 -5.44
CA ASP A 274 9.94 6.40 -3.97
C ASP A 274 11.34 6.27 -3.33
N GLY A 275 11.38 5.89 -2.07
CA GLY A 275 12.58 5.74 -1.27
C GLY A 275 12.91 7.00 -0.49
N ARG A 276 14.18 7.16 -0.12
CA ARG A 276 14.63 8.31 0.68
C ARG A 276 14.30 9.66 0.02
N LEU A 277 14.32 9.74 -1.31
CA LEU A 277 13.98 10.96 -2.01
C LEU A 277 12.54 11.41 -1.76
N ALA A 278 11.58 10.48 -1.67
CA ALA A 278 10.21 10.80 -1.35
C ALA A 278 10.04 11.22 0.13
N GLU A 279 10.79 10.57 1.03
CA GLU A 279 10.78 10.89 2.46
C GLU A 279 11.39 12.26 2.75
N ASP A 280 12.55 12.57 2.16
CA ASP A 280 13.24 13.85 2.34
C ASP A 280 12.52 15.00 1.59
N GLY A 281 11.58 14.66 0.69
CA GLY A 281 10.91 15.61 -0.21
C GLY A 281 9.64 16.25 0.33
N TRP A 282 9.11 15.80 1.47
CA TRP A 282 7.77 16.18 1.94
C TRP A 282 7.52 17.68 2.15
N LYS A 283 8.60 18.47 2.34
CA LYS A 283 8.54 19.94 2.47
C LYS A 283 8.81 20.69 1.18
N ARG A 284 9.14 20.00 0.09
CA ARG A 284 9.50 20.65 -1.17
C ARG A 284 8.27 20.90 -2.02
N GLU A 285 8.30 22.00 -2.77
CA GLU A 285 7.35 22.25 -3.83
C GLU A 285 7.46 21.17 -4.93
N SER A 286 6.36 20.86 -5.60
CA SER A 286 6.26 19.78 -6.59
C SER A 286 7.34 19.82 -7.67
N TYR A 287 7.57 21.00 -8.25
CA TYR A 287 8.60 21.17 -9.29
C TYR A 287 10.02 20.94 -8.75
N GLN A 288 10.31 21.47 -7.57
CA GLN A 288 11.63 21.30 -6.91
C GLN A 288 11.86 19.83 -6.55
N GLN A 289 10.83 19.12 -6.12
CA GLN A 289 10.92 17.71 -5.81
C GLN A 289 11.17 16.88 -7.07
N ALA A 290 10.45 17.14 -8.15
CA ALA A 290 10.66 16.45 -9.43
C ALA A 290 12.07 16.72 -10.00
N GLU A 291 12.52 17.96 -9.96
CA GLU A 291 13.87 18.32 -10.43
C GLU A 291 14.96 17.65 -9.59
N ARG A 292 14.80 17.61 -8.25
CA ARG A 292 15.73 16.89 -7.37
C ARG A 292 15.80 15.39 -7.69
N VAL A 293 14.64 14.78 -7.95
CA VAL A 293 14.58 13.37 -8.33
C VAL A 293 15.20 13.14 -9.70
N ARG A 294 14.95 14.02 -10.69
CA ARG A 294 15.57 13.94 -12.01
C ARG A 294 17.09 13.97 -11.93
N GLN A 295 17.65 14.93 -11.17
CA GLN A 295 19.09 15.05 -10.98
C GLN A 295 19.68 13.78 -10.36
N GLU A 296 19.02 13.22 -9.35
CA GLU A 296 19.47 12.00 -8.73
C GLU A 296 19.39 10.80 -9.66
N LEU A 297 18.29 10.65 -10.41
CA LEU A 297 18.18 9.60 -11.43
C LEU A 297 19.26 9.70 -12.50
N THR A 298 19.59 10.91 -12.97
CA THR A 298 20.69 11.13 -13.93
C THR A 298 22.04 10.68 -13.36
N ARG A 299 22.27 10.86 -12.06
CA ARG A 299 23.49 10.42 -11.37
C ARG A 299 23.59 8.90 -11.25
N ILE A 300 22.47 8.24 -10.89
CA ILE A 300 22.47 6.80 -10.58
C ILE A 300 22.13 5.91 -11.78
N LEU A 301 21.66 6.50 -12.88
CA LEU A 301 21.32 5.85 -14.15
C LEU A 301 21.92 6.68 -15.31
N PRO A 302 23.26 6.69 -15.47
CA PRO A 302 23.96 7.65 -16.34
C PRO A 302 23.59 7.52 -17.83
N GLY A 303 23.20 6.35 -18.30
CA GLY A 303 22.79 6.14 -19.70
C GLY A 303 21.35 6.55 -20.02
N LEU A 304 20.60 7.05 -19.03
CA LEU A 304 19.19 7.31 -19.20
C LEU A 304 18.89 8.73 -19.68
N ASN A 305 18.19 8.85 -20.80
CA ASN A 305 17.72 10.16 -21.29
C ASN A 305 16.34 10.50 -20.70
N LEU A 306 16.31 11.47 -19.79
CA LEU A 306 15.10 11.97 -19.12
C LEU A 306 14.60 13.31 -19.65
N THR A 307 15.21 13.87 -20.71
CA THR A 307 14.92 15.23 -21.20
C THR A 307 13.50 15.41 -21.72
N GLN A 308 12.91 14.36 -22.26
CA GLN A 308 11.55 14.38 -22.80
C GLN A 308 10.52 13.71 -21.88
N ALA A 309 10.92 13.36 -20.67
CA ALA A 309 9.98 12.81 -19.70
C ALA A 309 9.04 13.91 -19.18
N GLU A 310 7.77 13.57 -19.05
CA GLU A 310 6.79 14.38 -18.33
C GLU A 310 6.79 13.96 -16.86
N TRP A 311 6.68 14.92 -15.97
CA TRP A 311 6.80 14.75 -14.53
C TRP A 311 5.52 15.16 -13.81
N SER A 312 5.25 14.52 -12.72
CA SER A 312 4.19 14.85 -11.78
C SER A 312 4.59 14.43 -10.37
N THR A 313 3.88 14.95 -9.37
CA THR A 313 4.11 14.54 -7.99
C THR A 313 2.79 14.33 -7.26
N TYR A 314 2.83 13.59 -6.16
CA TYR A 314 1.72 13.48 -5.22
C TYR A 314 2.22 13.23 -3.80
N GLU A 315 1.46 13.72 -2.85
CA GLU A 315 1.70 13.45 -1.44
C GLU A 315 0.86 12.27 -0.96
N LEU A 316 1.43 11.50 -0.06
CA LEU A 316 0.79 10.36 0.58
C LEU A 316 1.27 10.29 2.02
N ASP A 317 0.33 10.24 2.96
CA ASP A 317 0.65 9.92 4.34
C ASP A 317 0.79 8.40 4.51
N ARG A 318 1.95 7.98 4.98
CA ARG A 318 2.19 6.60 5.39
C ARG A 318 2.01 6.52 6.89
N ALA A 319 1.03 5.75 7.35
CA ALA A 319 0.90 5.46 8.76
C ALA A 319 2.06 4.56 9.20
N GLU A 320 2.73 4.94 10.29
CA GLU A 320 3.78 4.13 10.92
C GLU A 320 3.48 4.05 12.43
N CYS A 321 3.81 2.93 13.07
CA CYS A 321 3.80 2.86 14.53
C CYS A 321 4.92 3.72 15.10
N ASP A 322 4.65 4.47 16.18
CA ASP A 322 5.67 5.24 16.87
C ASP A 322 6.75 4.32 17.46
N ALA A 323 8.01 4.72 17.26
CA ALA A 323 9.17 3.92 17.62
C ALA A 323 9.29 3.64 19.12
N ASP A 324 8.78 4.55 19.95
CA ASP A 324 9.03 4.53 21.40
C ASP A 324 7.96 3.78 22.21
N THR A 325 6.83 3.42 21.57
CA THR A 325 5.67 2.93 22.30
C THR A 325 4.96 1.75 21.67
N GLY A 326 5.33 1.35 20.43
CA GLY A 326 4.72 0.25 19.69
C GLY A 326 5.59 -1.00 19.61
N PRO A 327 5.00 -2.16 19.29
CA PRO A 327 5.75 -3.35 18.94
C PRO A 327 6.66 -3.07 17.75
N ARG A 328 7.79 -3.75 17.69
CA ARG A 328 8.78 -3.60 16.63
C ARG A 328 8.12 -3.72 15.24
N HIS A 329 8.56 -2.89 14.27
CA HIS A 329 7.98 -2.76 12.91
C HIS A 329 7.96 -4.03 12.03
N ASP A 330 8.46 -5.10 12.52
CA ASP A 330 8.52 -6.44 11.93
C ASP A 330 7.35 -7.32 12.36
N ALA A 331 6.48 -6.83 13.25
CA ALA A 331 5.34 -7.56 13.76
C ALA A 331 4.02 -6.93 13.29
N VAL A 332 3.08 -7.80 13.00
CA VAL A 332 1.67 -7.44 12.81
C VAL A 332 1.16 -6.85 14.12
N SER A 333 0.59 -5.66 14.06
CA SER A 333 0.02 -4.99 15.23
C SER A 333 -1.50 -5.06 15.18
N VAL A 334 -2.11 -5.66 16.20
CA VAL A 334 -3.57 -5.77 16.37
C VAL A 334 -3.94 -5.34 17.78
N PHE A 335 -4.83 -4.37 17.90
CA PHE A 335 -5.29 -3.82 19.17
C PHE A 335 -6.75 -4.16 19.38
N CYS A 336 -7.09 -4.77 20.51
CA CYS A 336 -8.46 -5.14 20.86
C CYS A 336 -8.91 -4.36 22.10
N ALA A 337 -10.15 -3.86 22.07
CA ALA A 337 -10.79 -3.24 23.22
C ALA A 337 -12.30 -3.42 23.08
N GLY A 338 -12.93 -4.11 24.05
CA GLY A 338 -14.32 -4.51 23.94
C GLY A 338 -14.57 -5.38 22.72
N ASN A 339 -15.55 -5.03 21.89
CA ASN A 339 -15.80 -5.70 20.62
C ASN A 339 -15.15 -5.02 19.42
N VAL A 340 -14.24 -4.05 19.66
CA VAL A 340 -13.52 -3.34 18.62
C VAL A 340 -12.10 -3.88 18.46
N THR A 341 -11.74 -4.27 17.25
CA THR A 341 -10.40 -4.67 16.86
C THR A 341 -9.83 -3.64 15.87
N THR A 342 -8.61 -3.20 16.06
CA THR A 342 -7.93 -2.25 15.18
C THR A 342 -6.68 -2.89 14.58
N ALA A 343 -6.61 -2.96 13.27
CA ALA A 343 -5.38 -3.29 12.55
C ALA A 343 -4.40 -2.11 12.63
N GLY A 344 -3.18 -2.35 13.08
CA GLY A 344 -2.12 -1.36 13.02
C GLY A 344 -1.66 -1.08 11.60
N PRO A 345 -0.78 -0.08 11.40
CA PRO A 345 -0.20 0.22 10.10
C PRO A 345 0.46 -1.00 9.50
N THR A 346 0.08 -1.35 8.29
CA THR A 346 0.48 -2.61 7.67
C THR A 346 1.01 -2.38 6.27
N PRO A 347 2.28 -2.75 5.98
CA PRO A 347 2.77 -2.84 4.62
C PRO A 347 1.88 -3.75 3.76
N PHE A 348 1.65 -3.39 2.50
CA PHE A 348 0.78 -4.12 1.56
C PHE A 348 0.97 -5.64 1.61
N MET A 349 2.21 -6.09 1.58
CA MET A 349 2.54 -7.52 1.55
C MET A 349 2.20 -8.28 2.84
N LEU A 350 2.01 -7.58 3.98
CA LEU A 350 1.66 -8.20 5.26
C LEU A 350 0.15 -8.32 5.49
N ALA A 351 -0.68 -7.87 4.55
CA ALA A 351 -2.14 -7.98 4.65
C ALA A 351 -2.64 -9.40 5.01
N PRO A 352 -2.09 -10.48 4.43
CA PRO A 352 -2.46 -11.84 4.84
C PRO A 352 -2.23 -12.12 6.32
N LEU A 353 -1.09 -11.70 6.85
CA LEU A 353 -0.70 -12.00 8.24
C LEU A 353 -1.55 -11.23 9.25
N VAL A 354 -1.88 -9.96 8.96
CA VAL A 354 -2.81 -9.19 9.80
C VAL A 354 -4.19 -9.84 9.78
N SER A 355 -4.61 -10.32 8.62
CA SER A 355 -5.90 -11.00 8.47
C SER A 355 -5.95 -12.30 9.26
N ASP A 356 -4.89 -13.10 9.21
CA ASP A 356 -4.78 -14.34 9.99
C ASP A 356 -4.77 -14.05 11.51
N GLU A 357 -4.04 -13.02 11.95
CA GLU A 357 -3.98 -12.61 13.36
C GLU A 357 -5.36 -12.15 13.89
N ILE A 358 -6.10 -11.36 13.10
CA ILE A 358 -7.43 -10.89 13.47
C ILE A 358 -8.43 -12.06 13.47
N THR A 359 -8.39 -12.91 12.44
CA THR A 359 -9.28 -14.08 12.33
C THR A 359 -9.02 -15.08 13.43
N GLY A 360 -7.76 -15.32 13.80
CA GLY A 360 -7.39 -16.20 14.92
C GLY A 360 -7.93 -15.75 16.29
N ARG A 361 -8.28 -14.46 16.40
CA ARG A 361 -8.92 -13.89 17.62
C ARG A 361 -10.44 -13.78 17.50
N ALA A 362 -10.99 -13.98 16.31
CA ALA A 362 -12.43 -13.93 16.10
C ALA A 362 -13.12 -15.13 16.77
N SER A 363 -14.28 -14.89 17.36
CA SER A 363 -15.13 -15.98 17.83
C SER A 363 -15.68 -16.77 16.63
N SER A 364 -16.04 -18.02 16.82
CA SER A 364 -16.75 -18.79 15.78
C SER A 364 -17.98 -18.05 15.26
N PRO A 365 -18.37 -18.25 13.99
CA PRO A 365 -19.57 -17.66 13.42
C PRO A 365 -20.79 -17.94 14.31
N TYR A 366 -21.55 -16.90 14.61
CA TYR A 366 -22.77 -17.01 15.42
C TYR A 366 -24.00 -17.28 14.57
N ILE A 367 -24.00 -16.69 13.34
CA ILE A 367 -25.11 -16.84 12.41
C ILE A 367 -24.83 -18.05 11.54
N THR A 368 -25.65 -19.06 11.64
CA THR A 368 -25.46 -20.35 10.95
C THR A 368 -26.20 -20.47 9.62
N THR A 369 -27.08 -19.50 9.32
CA THR A 369 -27.75 -19.44 8.01
C THR A 369 -26.81 -18.88 6.95
N PRO A 370 -27.02 -19.15 5.65
CA PRO A 370 -26.26 -18.48 4.59
C PRO A 370 -26.40 -16.95 4.65
N PHE A 371 -25.36 -16.24 4.25
CA PHE A 371 -25.40 -14.77 4.16
C PHE A 371 -26.42 -14.34 3.11
N ASP A 372 -27.40 -13.53 3.52
CA ASP A 372 -28.41 -12.94 2.63
C ASP A 372 -28.03 -11.50 2.26
N PRO A 373 -27.60 -11.21 1.01
CA PRO A 373 -27.29 -9.88 0.55
C PRO A 373 -28.51 -9.02 0.18
N THR A 374 -29.72 -9.60 0.14
CA THR A 374 -30.94 -8.91 -0.32
C THR A 374 -31.20 -7.58 0.40
N PRO A 375 -31.01 -7.45 1.73
CA PRO A 375 -31.19 -6.16 2.41
C PRO A 375 -30.18 -5.09 1.98
N LEU A 376 -29.10 -5.48 1.31
CA LEU A 376 -28.02 -4.61 0.86
C LEU A 376 -28.04 -4.37 -0.66
N ALA A 377 -28.98 -4.96 -1.41
CA ALA A 377 -28.99 -4.97 -2.86
C ALA A 377 -28.95 -3.56 -3.48
N ASN A 378 -29.70 -2.63 -2.91
CA ASN A 378 -29.80 -1.26 -3.39
C ASN A 378 -28.76 -0.32 -2.75
N TRP A 379 -27.92 -0.80 -1.82
CA TRP A 379 -26.93 0.06 -1.18
C TRP A 379 -25.78 0.36 -2.16
N PRO A 380 -25.30 1.63 -2.21
CA PRO A 380 -24.24 1.99 -3.14
C PRO A 380 -22.93 1.25 -2.85
N ARG A 381 -22.19 0.95 -3.91
CA ARG A 381 -20.91 0.26 -3.85
C ARG A 381 -19.75 1.25 -4.02
N PRO A 382 -18.64 1.09 -3.29
CA PRO A 382 -17.47 1.91 -3.51
C PRO A 382 -16.81 1.58 -4.85
N SER A 383 -16.38 2.60 -5.59
CA SER A 383 -15.53 2.43 -6.77
C SER A 383 -14.11 2.03 -6.37
N ILE A 384 -13.32 1.54 -7.31
CA ILE A 384 -11.90 1.29 -7.13
C ILE A 384 -11.14 2.60 -7.36
N ALA A 385 -10.18 2.91 -6.49
CA ALA A 385 -9.34 4.09 -6.65
C ALA A 385 -8.45 3.95 -7.89
N PRO A 386 -8.30 5.00 -8.71
CA PRO A 386 -7.39 4.99 -9.84
C PRO A 386 -5.93 4.91 -9.37
N LEU A 387 -5.07 4.35 -10.21
CA LEU A 387 -3.62 4.45 -10.00
C LEU A 387 -3.18 5.92 -10.01
N PRO A 388 -2.11 6.28 -9.29
CA PRO A 388 -1.70 7.68 -9.15
C PRO A 388 -1.59 8.45 -10.45
N TRP A 389 -1.13 7.83 -11.51
CA TRP A 389 -0.97 8.45 -12.84
C TRP A 389 -2.24 8.48 -13.68
N ASN A 390 -3.30 7.79 -13.27
CA ASN A 390 -4.61 7.75 -13.92
C ASN A 390 -5.64 8.64 -13.23
N GLU A 391 -5.24 9.46 -12.26
CA GLU A 391 -6.14 10.44 -11.64
C GLU A 391 -6.53 11.52 -12.66
N GLU A 392 -7.83 11.81 -12.79
CA GLU A 392 -8.41 12.68 -13.81
C GLU A 392 -7.80 14.10 -13.83
N HIS A 393 -7.45 14.64 -12.67
CA HIS A 393 -6.93 15.99 -12.54
C HIS A 393 -5.41 16.05 -12.37
N ARG A 394 -4.69 14.97 -12.70
CA ARG A 394 -3.23 14.94 -12.55
C ARG A 394 -2.54 15.85 -13.55
N THR A 395 -1.83 16.82 -13.02
CA THR A 395 -1.02 17.73 -13.82
C THR A 395 0.33 17.11 -14.14
N TRP A 396 0.74 17.21 -15.41
CA TRP A 396 2.03 16.78 -15.91
C TRP A 396 2.75 17.95 -16.53
N TRP A 397 4.08 18.02 -16.36
CA TRP A 397 4.94 19.07 -16.94
C TRP A 397 6.29 18.50 -17.40
N THR A 398 6.94 19.16 -18.36
CA THR A 398 8.34 18.92 -18.72
C THR A 398 9.25 19.74 -17.82
N LEU A 399 10.38 19.18 -17.38
CA LEU A 399 11.38 19.93 -16.61
C LEU A 399 12.23 20.76 -17.57
N GLY A 400 12.25 22.08 -17.37
CA GLY A 400 12.83 23.07 -18.27
C GLY A 400 11.89 24.25 -18.54
N ASP A 401 10.57 23.96 -18.58
CA ASP A 401 9.54 25.00 -18.62
C ASP A 401 9.12 25.29 -17.18
N GLN A 402 9.37 26.51 -16.68
CA GLN A 402 8.90 26.85 -15.32
C GLN A 402 7.37 26.82 -15.28
N PRO A 403 6.75 25.95 -14.48
CA PRO A 403 5.29 25.94 -14.35
C PRO A 403 4.79 27.23 -13.70
N SER A 404 3.58 27.64 -14.05
CA SER A 404 2.87 28.74 -13.37
C SER A 404 2.73 28.44 -11.86
N LYS A 405 2.66 29.48 -11.03
CA LYS A 405 2.57 29.32 -9.56
C LYS A 405 1.43 28.40 -9.11
N ASP A 406 0.34 28.33 -9.87
CA ASP A 406 -0.83 27.49 -9.56
C ASP A 406 -0.55 25.98 -9.82
N GLN A 407 0.47 25.64 -10.60
CA GLN A 407 0.85 24.25 -10.90
C GLN A 407 1.88 23.68 -9.91
N GLN A 408 2.36 24.48 -8.96
CA GLN A 408 3.44 24.12 -8.05
C GLN A 408 2.95 23.46 -6.75
N GLN A 409 1.64 23.51 -6.45
CA GLN A 409 1.12 22.89 -5.24
C GLN A 409 0.98 21.37 -5.40
N PRO A 410 1.48 20.57 -4.44
CA PRO A 410 1.33 19.13 -4.47
C PRO A 410 -0.13 18.75 -4.32
N GLN A 411 -0.58 17.82 -5.17
CA GLN A 411 -1.91 17.24 -5.01
C GLN A 411 -1.87 16.26 -3.83
N ARG A 412 -2.39 16.69 -2.67
CA ARG A 412 -2.58 15.80 -1.54
C ARG A 412 -3.60 14.73 -1.89
N ARG A 413 -3.20 13.48 -1.85
CA ARG A 413 -4.16 12.39 -1.68
C ARG A 413 -4.67 12.51 -0.24
N ALA A 414 -5.96 12.79 -0.08
CA ALA A 414 -6.57 12.63 1.22
C ALA A 414 -6.26 11.20 1.73
N ALA A 415 -5.61 11.12 2.87
CA ALA A 415 -5.26 9.86 3.52
C ALA A 415 -6.50 9.05 3.88
#